data_d2123a822200cc4071c70d02d9ffd2ea
#
_entry.id   d2123a822200cc4071c70d02d9ffd2ea
#
_cell.length_a   1.000
_cell.length_b   1.000
_cell.length_c   1.000
_cell.angle_alpha   90.00
_cell.angle_beta   90.00
_cell.angle_gamma   90.00
#
_symmetry.space_group_name_H-M   'P 1'
#
loop_
_entity.id
_entity.type
_entity.pdbx_description
1 polymer ?
#
loop_
_entity_poly.entity_id
_entity_poly.type
_entity_poly.pdbx_seq_one_letter_code
_entity_poly.pdbx_strand_id
1 'polypeptide(L)'
;MAAQLNAKLSLELAPRTTVHGVLMEIYGEGVLLTGDSGVGKSETALELLKRGHRLIADDAVEVRRVSNTTLVGSAPDNIRHYMELRGVGIINVSRLFGVGSVKNTANINFVIQLETYDPEKVYDRIGLEEETTNILGMKVPAATIPVQTGRNLAVIIEVATMNYRQRAMGNNSAKELMEQLGLTDDVQP
;
A
#
# COMPACT_ATOMS: atom_id res chain seq x y z
N MET A 1 -1.25 -21.57 27.82
CA MET A 1 -1.85 -22.42 26.78
C MET A 1 -3.17 -21.90 26.24
N ALA A 2 -4.09 -21.43 27.07
CA ALA A 2 -5.39 -20.90 26.61
C ALA A 2 -5.26 -19.64 25.73
N ALA A 3 -4.36 -18.73 26.04
CA ALA A 3 -4.14 -17.51 25.27
C ALA A 3 -3.60 -17.78 23.85
N GLN A 4 -2.70 -18.77 23.70
CA GLN A 4 -2.16 -19.16 22.40
C GLN A 4 -3.20 -19.86 21.53
N LEU A 5 -4.04 -20.72 22.13
CA LEU A 5 -5.14 -21.37 21.41
C LEU A 5 -6.19 -20.36 20.94
N ASN A 6 -6.55 -19.40 21.78
CA ASN A 6 -7.51 -18.34 21.43
C ASN A 6 -6.98 -17.44 20.31
N ALA A 7 -5.70 -17.08 20.33
CA ALA A 7 -5.07 -16.29 19.27
C ALA A 7 -5.08 -17.05 17.94
N LYS A 8 -4.77 -18.35 17.96
CA LYS A 8 -4.80 -19.20 16.76
C LYS A 8 -6.21 -19.36 16.21
N LEU A 9 -7.20 -19.59 17.05
CA LEU A 9 -8.61 -19.68 16.65
C LEU A 9 -9.11 -18.35 16.11
N SER A 10 -8.74 -17.22 16.71
CA SER A 10 -9.08 -15.90 16.21
C SER A 10 -8.53 -15.65 14.82
N LEU A 11 -7.29 -16.07 14.53
CA LEU A 11 -6.69 -15.98 13.21
C LEU A 11 -7.41 -16.86 12.19
N GLU A 12 -7.74 -18.10 12.55
CA GLU A 12 -8.42 -19.04 11.66
C GLU A 12 -9.86 -18.61 11.34
N LEU A 13 -10.54 -17.95 12.28
CA LEU A 13 -11.92 -17.48 12.14
C LEU A 13 -12.01 -16.02 11.68
N ALA A 14 -10.89 -15.32 11.51
CA ALA A 14 -10.87 -13.93 11.08
C ALA A 14 -11.55 -13.76 9.73
N PRO A 15 -12.35 -12.70 9.54
CA PRO A 15 -12.84 -12.32 8.23
C PRO A 15 -11.68 -12.17 7.25
N ARG A 16 -11.85 -12.70 6.05
CA ARG A 16 -10.79 -12.70 5.03
C ARG A 16 -11.35 -12.43 3.65
N THR A 17 -10.52 -11.84 2.81
CA THR A 17 -10.81 -11.61 1.40
C THR A 17 -9.52 -11.68 0.59
N THR A 18 -9.65 -11.73 -0.72
CA THR A 18 -8.50 -11.60 -1.63
C THR A 18 -8.63 -10.29 -2.40
N VAL A 19 -7.57 -9.50 -2.39
CA VAL A 19 -7.51 -8.24 -3.12
C VAL A 19 -6.51 -8.38 -4.26
N HIS A 20 -6.89 -7.92 -5.45
CA HIS A 20 -5.97 -7.84 -6.58
C HIS A 20 -5.06 -6.63 -6.40
N GLY A 21 -3.78 -6.87 -6.23
CA GLY A 21 -2.81 -5.83 -6.00
C GLY A 21 -1.45 -6.38 -5.60
N VAL A 22 -0.59 -5.48 -5.16
CA VAL A 22 0.76 -5.80 -4.67
C VAL A 22 0.90 -5.25 -3.26
N LEU A 23 1.33 -6.09 -2.33
CA LEU A 23 1.61 -5.67 -0.96
C LEU A 23 3.11 -5.62 -0.73
N MET A 24 3.59 -4.45 -0.35
CA MET A 24 5.00 -4.22 -0.04
C MET A 24 5.16 -3.59 1.35
N GLU A 25 6.31 -3.83 1.96
CA GLU A 25 6.75 -3.09 3.13
C GLU A 25 7.69 -1.99 2.68
N ILE A 26 7.29 -0.74 2.90
CA ILE A 26 8.02 0.46 2.50
C ILE A 26 8.27 1.29 3.75
N TYR A 27 9.55 1.46 4.13
CA TYR A 27 9.95 2.14 5.36
C TYR A 27 9.22 1.64 6.61
N GLY A 28 9.01 0.32 6.70
CA GLY A 28 8.33 -0.31 7.83
C GLY A 28 6.80 -0.28 7.77
N GLU A 29 6.22 0.34 6.74
CA GLU A 29 4.77 0.40 6.56
C GLU A 29 4.31 -0.61 5.51
N GLY A 30 3.24 -1.34 5.80
CA GLY A 30 2.58 -2.20 4.82
C GLY A 30 1.73 -1.36 3.87
N VAL A 31 2.17 -1.28 2.63
CA VAL A 31 1.53 -0.48 1.57
C VAL A 31 0.95 -1.41 0.52
N LEU A 32 -0.36 -1.31 0.32
CA LEU A 32 -1.07 -2.06 -0.70
C LEU A 32 -1.22 -1.21 -1.96
N LEU A 33 -0.60 -1.65 -3.04
CA LEU A 33 -0.73 -1.02 -4.35
C LEU A 33 -1.89 -1.66 -5.09
N THR A 34 -2.89 -0.88 -5.44
CA THR A 34 -4.04 -1.32 -6.23
C THR A 34 -4.11 -0.56 -7.55
N GLY A 35 -4.96 -0.98 -8.44
CA GLY A 35 -5.15 -0.38 -9.76
C GLY A 35 -5.46 -1.43 -10.81
N ASP A 36 -5.86 -0.98 -11.99
CA ASP A 36 -6.20 -1.84 -13.10
C ASP A 36 -5.02 -2.71 -13.54
N SER A 37 -5.34 -3.87 -14.08
CA SER A 37 -4.35 -4.73 -14.72
C SER A 37 -3.66 -3.97 -15.85
N GLY A 38 -2.33 -4.01 -15.87
CA GLY A 38 -1.53 -3.29 -16.86
C GLY A 38 -1.16 -1.85 -16.48
N VAL A 39 -1.58 -1.35 -15.32
CA VAL A 39 -1.19 0.00 -14.86
C VAL A 39 0.30 0.07 -14.46
N GLY A 40 0.95 -1.08 -14.24
CA GLY A 40 2.38 -1.14 -13.90
C GLY A 40 2.66 -1.42 -12.43
N LYS A 41 1.75 -2.10 -11.73
CA LYS A 41 1.94 -2.44 -10.31
C LYS A 41 3.17 -3.32 -10.05
N SER A 42 3.34 -4.38 -10.83
CA SER A 42 4.46 -5.32 -10.65
C SER A 42 5.79 -4.68 -11.02
N GLU A 43 5.85 -3.89 -12.09
CA GLU A 43 7.04 -3.16 -12.50
C GLU A 43 7.44 -2.12 -11.45
N THR A 44 6.47 -1.47 -10.85
CA THR A 44 6.69 -0.52 -9.75
C THR A 44 7.21 -1.23 -8.50
N ALA A 45 6.65 -2.39 -8.17
CA ALA A 45 7.13 -3.22 -7.08
C ALA A 45 8.58 -3.67 -7.30
N LEU A 46 8.95 -4.02 -8.53
CA LEU A 46 10.33 -4.38 -8.87
C LEU A 46 11.29 -3.22 -8.62
N GLU A 47 10.93 -2.01 -9.00
CA GLU A 47 11.74 -0.82 -8.73
C GLU A 47 11.87 -0.57 -7.22
N LEU A 48 10.80 -0.74 -6.46
CA LEU A 48 10.83 -0.64 -5.01
C LEU A 48 11.72 -1.71 -4.37
N LEU A 49 11.72 -2.93 -4.89
CA LEU A 49 12.63 -4.00 -4.48
C LEU A 49 14.09 -3.62 -4.68
N LYS A 50 14.42 -3.04 -5.83
CA LYS A 50 15.77 -2.55 -6.13
C LYS A 50 16.20 -1.44 -5.16
N ARG A 51 15.26 -0.70 -4.64
CA ARG A 51 15.50 0.37 -3.66
C ARG A 51 15.55 -0.14 -2.23
N GLY A 52 15.45 -1.44 -2.00
CA GLY A 52 15.64 -2.08 -0.69
C GLY A 52 14.35 -2.33 0.10
N HIS A 53 13.19 -2.13 -0.50
CA HIS A 53 11.91 -2.45 0.14
C HIS A 53 11.59 -3.94 -0.02
N ARG A 54 10.62 -4.44 0.73
CA ARG A 54 10.30 -5.86 0.80
C ARG A 54 8.96 -6.18 0.13
N LEU A 55 8.90 -7.32 -0.55
CA LEU A 55 7.67 -7.85 -1.13
C LEU A 55 6.99 -8.81 -0.17
N ILE A 56 5.69 -8.66 0.00
CA ILE A 56 4.84 -9.63 0.71
C ILE A 56 4.05 -10.46 -0.30
N ALA A 57 3.36 -9.82 -1.24
CA ALA A 57 2.53 -10.50 -2.23
C ALA A 57 2.45 -9.72 -3.54
N ASP A 58 2.44 -10.44 -4.65
CA ASP A 58 2.20 -9.89 -5.99
C ASP A 58 0.93 -10.50 -6.57
N ASP A 59 0.16 -9.68 -7.27
CA ASP A 59 -1.07 -10.00 -7.98
C ASP A 59 -2.27 -10.35 -7.08
N ALA A 60 -2.12 -11.28 -6.16
CA ALA A 60 -3.17 -11.66 -5.21
C ALA A 60 -2.69 -11.47 -3.78
N VAL A 61 -3.42 -10.69 -3.01
CA VAL A 61 -3.14 -10.44 -1.59
C VAL A 61 -4.28 -11.01 -0.77
N GLU A 62 -3.97 -11.99 0.06
CA GLU A 62 -4.91 -12.48 1.06
C GLU A 62 -4.94 -11.53 2.25
N VAL A 63 -6.11 -10.99 2.55
CA VAL A 63 -6.29 -10.03 3.64
C VAL A 63 -7.15 -10.64 4.72
N ARG A 64 -6.71 -10.53 5.97
CA ARG A 64 -7.46 -10.97 7.15
C ARG A 64 -7.63 -9.80 8.11
N ARG A 65 -8.83 -9.63 8.62
CA ARG A 65 -9.08 -8.67 9.68
C ARG A 65 -8.93 -9.38 11.03
N VAL A 66 -7.81 -9.14 11.70
CA VAL A 66 -7.46 -9.84 12.95
C VAL A 66 -7.89 -9.10 14.20
N SER A 67 -8.25 -7.82 14.07
CA SER A 67 -8.82 -7.00 15.15
C SER A 67 -9.63 -5.84 14.56
N ASN A 68 -10.20 -4.99 15.42
CA ASN A 68 -10.93 -3.80 14.96
C ASN A 68 -10.04 -2.78 14.24
N THR A 69 -8.74 -2.84 14.47
CA THR A 69 -7.78 -1.85 13.96
C THR A 69 -6.68 -2.44 13.09
N THR A 70 -6.69 -3.75 12.84
CA THR A 70 -5.56 -4.42 12.18
C THR A 70 -6.03 -5.33 11.04
N LEU A 71 -5.52 -5.05 9.86
CA LEU A 71 -5.59 -5.92 8.69
C LEU A 71 -4.20 -6.50 8.44
N VAL A 72 -4.12 -7.81 8.22
CA VAL A 72 -2.87 -8.50 7.87
C VAL A 72 -2.97 -9.04 6.46
N GLY A 73 -1.99 -8.74 5.65
CA GLY A 73 -1.87 -9.24 4.29
C GLY A 73 -0.78 -10.28 4.14
N SER A 74 -1.00 -11.24 3.26
CA SER A 74 -0.04 -12.30 2.91
C SER A 74 -0.27 -12.75 1.47
N ALA A 75 0.72 -13.44 0.91
CA ALA A 75 0.54 -14.11 -0.37
C ALA A 75 -0.16 -15.47 -0.17
N PRO A 76 -0.94 -15.94 -1.16
CA PRO A 76 -1.30 -17.36 -1.21
C PRO A 76 -0.04 -18.24 -1.16
N ASP A 77 -0.09 -19.32 -0.39
CA ASP A 77 1.10 -20.16 -0.11
C ASP A 77 1.79 -20.67 -1.37
N ASN A 78 1.00 -21.01 -2.40
CA ASN A 78 1.52 -21.61 -3.64
C ASN A 78 2.22 -20.63 -4.57
N ILE A 79 2.08 -19.31 -4.34
CA ILE A 79 2.71 -18.27 -5.17
C ILE A 79 3.59 -17.31 -4.35
N ARG A 80 3.85 -17.67 -3.10
CA ARG A 80 4.64 -16.83 -2.20
C ARG A 80 6.04 -16.58 -2.76
N HIS A 81 6.45 -15.31 -2.79
CA HIS A 81 7.74 -14.81 -3.27
C HIS A 81 7.93 -14.85 -4.79
N TYR A 82 6.92 -15.19 -5.55
CA TYR A 82 6.96 -15.15 -7.00
C TYR A 82 6.32 -13.88 -7.55
N MET A 83 6.89 -13.39 -8.64
CA MET A 83 6.34 -12.29 -9.43
C MET A 83 6.30 -12.66 -10.89
N GLU A 84 5.27 -12.17 -11.59
CA GLU A 84 5.19 -12.26 -13.04
C GLU A 84 5.50 -10.89 -13.65
N LEU A 85 6.52 -10.84 -14.51
CA LEU A 85 6.93 -9.61 -15.21
C LEU A 85 6.80 -9.81 -16.71
N ARG A 86 6.13 -8.89 -17.36
CA ARG A 86 6.00 -8.89 -18.82
C ARG A 86 7.39 -8.79 -19.45
N GLY A 87 7.66 -9.65 -20.42
CA GLY A 87 8.93 -9.71 -21.15
C GLY A 87 10.03 -10.52 -20.46
N VAL A 88 9.87 -10.84 -19.19
CA VAL A 88 10.83 -11.67 -18.43
C VAL A 88 10.23 -13.02 -18.05
N GLY A 89 8.96 -13.01 -17.61
CA GLY A 89 8.28 -14.18 -17.11
C GLY A 89 8.17 -14.21 -15.59
N ILE A 90 8.12 -15.41 -15.03
CA ILE A 90 8.00 -15.61 -13.59
C ILE A 90 9.38 -15.59 -12.95
N ILE A 91 9.55 -14.78 -11.92
CA ILE A 91 10.80 -14.68 -11.15
C ILE A 91 10.56 -15.08 -9.70
N ASN A 92 11.58 -15.63 -9.07
CA ASN A 92 11.62 -15.84 -7.62
C ASN A 92 12.35 -14.67 -6.98
N VAL A 93 11.62 -13.80 -6.30
CA VAL A 93 12.15 -12.55 -5.76
C VAL A 93 13.24 -12.80 -4.71
N SER A 94 13.06 -13.79 -3.83
CA SER A 94 14.05 -14.08 -2.81
C SER A 94 15.38 -14.58 -3.39
N ARG A 95 15.35 -15.28 -4.51
CA ARG A 95 16.55 -15.72 -5.20
C ARG A 95 17.29 -14.59 -5.91
N LEU A 96 16.55 -13.66 -6.52
CA LEU A 96 17.14 -12.56 -7.28
C LEU A 96 17.62 -11.41 -6.39
N PHE A 97 16.88 -11.11 -5.34
CA PHE A 97 17.13 -9.93 -4.49
C PHE A 97 17.57 -10.29 -3.06
N GLY A 98 17.58 -11.57 -2.71
CA GLY A 98 17.98 -12.06 -1.40
C GLY A 98 16.77 -12.31 -0.48
N VAL A 99 17.00 -13.10 0.56
CA VAL A 99 15.94 -13.47 1.53
C VAL A 99 15.42 -12.28 2.32
N GLY A 100 16.19 -11.22 2.47
CA GLY A 100 15.76 -9.99 3.12
C GLY A 100 14.84 -9.12 2.28
N SER A 101 14.62 -9.46 1.01
CA SER A 101 13.74 -8.72 0.09
C SER A 101 12.28 -9.18 0.14
N VAL A 102 11.98 -10.22 0.90
CA VAL A 102 10.63 -10.79 1.04
C VAL A 102 10.25 -10.91 2.50
N LYS A 103 8.95 -10.85 2.76
CA LYS A 103 8.37 -11.01 4.08
C LYS A 103 7.05 -11.78 3.94
N ASN A 104 6.72 -12.63 4.91
CA ASN A 104 5.55 -13.49 4.79
C ASN A 104 4.24 -12.75 5.02
N THR A 105 4.22 -11.80 5.93
CA THR A 105 3.02 -11.02 6.28
C THR A 105 3.39 -9.58 6.54
N ALA A 106 2.43 -8.69 6.37
CA ALA A 106 2.54 -7.30 6.80
C ALA A 106 1.16 -6.78 7.18
N ASN A 107 1.12 -5.84 8.12
CA ASN A 107 -0.09 -5.08 8.37
C ASN A 107 -0.34 -4.15 7.19
N ILE A 108 -1.60 -4.04 6.78
CA ILE A 108 -1.97 -3.08 5.72
C ILE A 108 -2.27 -1.75 6.38
N ASN A 109 -1.35 -0.81 6.28
CA ASN A 109 -1.43 0.50 6.91
C ASN A 109 -1.90 1.59 5.97
N PHE A 110 -1.62 1.42 4.67
CA PHE A 110 -1.82 2.46 3.67
C PHE A 110 -2.11 1.80 2.32
N VAL A 111 -3.07 2.35 1.58
CA VAL A 111 -3.42 1.88 0.24
C VAL A 111 -3.08 2.98 -0.75
N ILE A 112 -2.32 2.63 -1.77
CA ILE A 112 -2.04 3.53 -2.89
C ILE A 112 -2.75 2.98 -4.12
N GLN A 113 -3.72 3.70 -4.61
CA GLN A 113 -4.42 3.37 -5.83
C GLN A 113 -3.71 4.02 -7.02
N LEU A 114 -3.16 3.18 -7.89
CA LEU A 114 -2.53 3.62 -9.13
C LEU A 114 -3.58 3.69 -10.22
N GLU A 115 -3.62 4.81 -10.90
CA GLU A 115 -4.64 5.09 -11.91
C GLU A 115 -3.96 5.71 -13.13
N THR A 116 -4.33 5.29 -14.33
CA THR A 116 -3.86 5.94 -15.55
C THR A 116 -4.25 7.40 -15.52
N TYR A 117 -3.32 8.30 -15.81
CA TYR A 117 -3.59 9.73 -15.82
C TYR A 117 -4.72 10.07 -16.78
N ASP A 118 -5.71 10.77 -16.27
CA ASP A 118 -6.84 11.29 -17.02
C ASP A 118 -6.79 12.84 -17.00
N PRO A 119 -6.54 13.49 -18.15
CA PRO A 119 -6.44 14.93 -18.20
C PRO A 119 -7.76 15.66 -17.88
N GLU A 120 -8.89 14.97 -17.97
CA GLU A 120 -10.20 15.53 -17.64
C GLU A 120 -10.55 15.43 -16.16
N LYS A 121 -9.81 14.61 -15.41
CA LYS A 121 -10.03 14.43 -13.97
C LYS A 121 -9.26 15.46 -13.17
N VAL A 122 -9.89 15.96 -12.12
CA VAL A 122 -9.24 16.87 -11.16
C VAL A 122 -8.56 16.02 -10.09
N TYR A 123 -7.25 16.20 -9.94
CA TYR A 123 -6.47 15.56 -8.89
C TYR A 123 -6.17 16.55 -7.76
N ASP A 124 -6.17 16.08 -6.53
CA ASP A 124 -5.79 16.87 -5.37
C ASP A 124 -4.28 17.14 -5.39
N ARG A 125 -3.90 18.35 -5.76
CA ARG A 125 -2.48 18.76 -5.85
C ARG A 125 -1.84 19.05 -4.50
N ILE A 126 -2.64 19.45 -3.54
CA ILE A 126 -2.15 19.94 -2.25
C ILE A 126 -2.14 18.83 -1.20
N GLY A 127 -3.01 17.85 -1.36
CA GLY A 127 -3.12 16.74 -0.42
C GLY A 127 -3.87 17.10 0.86
N LEU A 128 -4.81 18.02 0.78
CA LEU A 128 -5.68 18.42 1.92
C LEU A 128 -6.77 17.39 2.18
N GLU A 129 -7.22 16.70 1.15
CA GLU A 129 -8.27 15.69 1.26
C GLU A 129 -7.71 14.40 1.84
N GLU A 130 -8.38 13.88 2.84
CA GLU A 130 -8.06 12.57 3.41
C GLU A 130 -8.89 11.50 2.70
N GLU A 131 -8.23 10.70 1.87
CA GLU A 131 -8.85 9.53 1.25
C GLU A 131 -8.79 8.34 2.18
N THR A 132 -9.85 7.54 2.14
CA THR A 132 -9.88 6.22 2.76
C THR A 132 -10.50 5.22 1.79
N THR A 133 -10.16 3.96 1.97
CA THR A 133 -10.81 2.85 1.30
C THR A 133 -11.27 1.84 2.33
N ASN A 134 -12.33 1.11 2.02
CA ASN A 134 -12.87 0.11 2.93
C ASN A 134 -12.36 -1.28 2.55
N ILE A 135 -11.76 -1.97 3.52
CA ILE A 135 -11.37 -3.37 3.38
C ILE A 135 -11.93 -4.12 4.59
N LEU A 136 -12.78 -5.09 4.34
CA LEU A 136 -13.41 -5.92 5.38
C LEU A 136 -14.10 -5.07 6.48
N GLY A 137 -14.76 -3.98 6.08
CA GLY A 137 -15.45 -3.09 6.99
C GLY A 137 -14.56 -2.11 7.75
N MET A 138 -13.28 -2.08 7.47
CA MET A 138 -12.32 -1.17 8.10
C MET A 138 -11.89 -0.09 7.11
N LYS A 139 -11.90 1.17 7.56
CA LYS A 139 -11.38 2.29 6.77
C LYS A 139 -9.86 2.34 6.86
N VAL A 140 -9.21 2.24 5.72
CA VAL A 140 -7.76 2.32 5.61
C VAL A 140 -7.38 3.60 4.90
N PRO A 141 -6.41 4.37 5.42
CA PRO A 141 -5.90 5.55 4.72
C PRO A 141 -5.45 5.20 3.30
N ALA A 142 -5.79 6.04 2.35
CA ALA A 142 -5.51 5.80 0.94
C ALA A 142 -5.04 7.06 0.24
N ALA A 143 -4.37 6.88 -0.88
CA ALA A 143 -4.02 7.94 -1.82
C ALA A 143 -4.21 7.44 -3.24
N THR A 144 -4.64 8.31 -4.15
CA THR A 144 -4.71 8.02 -5.57
C THR A 144 -3.57 8.72 -6.28
N ILE A 145 -2.74 7.95 -6.97
CA ILE A 145 -1.59 8.48 -7.69
C ILE A 145 -1.78 8.23 -9.18
N PRO A 146 -1.85 9.29 -10.00
CA PRO A 146 -1.92 9.14 -11.45
C PRO A 146 -0.58 8.66 -12.01
N VAL A 147 -0.62 7.66 -12.87
CA VAL A 147 0.55 7.12 -13.54
C VAL A 147 0.74 7.85 -14.87
N GLN A 148 1.85 8.54 -15.00
CA GLN A 148 2.25 9.26 -16.22
C GLN A 148 3.63 8.83 -16.67
N THR A 149 3.82 8.80 -17.98
CA THR A 149 5.13 8.56 -18.59
C THR A 149 6.13 9.65 -18.15
N GLY A 150 7.36 9.22 -17.81
CA GLY A 150 8.44 10.11 -17.41
C GLY A 150 8.50 10.45 -15.94
N ARG A 151 7.55 9.99 -15.11
CA ARG A 151 7.61 10.15 -13.66
C ARG A 151 8.19 8.91 -13.00
N ASN A 152 9.05 9.11 -12.00
CA ASN A 152 9.56 8.01 -11.17
C ASN A 152 8.50 7.65 -10.11
N LEU A 153 7.69 6.68 -10.42
CA LEU A 153 6.57 6.27 -9.58
C LEU A 153 7.04 5.69 -8.24
N ALA A 154 8.14 4.95 -8.23
CA ALA A 154 8.70 4.39 -6.99
C ALA A 154 9.07 5.49 -5.99
N VAL A 155 9.72 6.55 -6.44
CA VAL A 155 10.05 7.71 -5.58
C VAL A 155 8.78 8.39 -5.06
N ILE A 156 7.78 8.55 -5.91
CA ILE A 156 6.50 9.16 -5.51
C ILE A 156 5.82 8.31 -4.41
N ILE A 157 5.82 7.00 -4.57
CA ILE A 157 5.27 6.08 -3.57
C ILE A 157 6.04 6.14 -2.26
N GLU A 158 7.37 6.18 -2.32
CA GLU A 158 8.19 6.34 -1.12
C GLU A 158 7.86 7.61 -0.36
N VAL A 159 7.77 8.73 -1.06
CA VAL A 159 7.45 10.03 -0.44
C VAL A 159 6.01 10.04 0.08
N ALA A 160 5.06 9.48 -0.66
CA ALA A 160 3.67 9.34 -0.20
C ALA A 160 3.58 8.54 1.09
N THR A 161 4.35 7.46 1.21
CA THR A 161 4.41 6.63 2.41
C THR A 161 5.03 7.38 3.59
N MET A 162 6.12 8.10 3.37
CA MET A 162 6.73 8.94 4.41
C MET A 162 5.78 10.03 4.89
N ASN A 163 5.07 10.67 3.96
CA ASN A 163 4.08 11.70 4.29
C ASN A 163 2.91 11.12 5.08
N TYR A 164 2.44 9.93 4.70
CA TYR A 164 1.44 9.20 5.46
C TYR A 164 1.89 8.96 6.92
N ARG A 165 3.12 8.51 7.12
CA ARG A 165 3.67 8.32 8.48
C ARG A 165 3.65 9.60 9.29
N GLN A 166 4.04 10.72 8.68
CA GLN A 166 4.01 12.02 9.34
C GLN A 166 2.58 12.41 9.75
N ARG A 167 1.61 12.21 8.87
CA ARG A 167 0.20 12.46 9.19
C ARG A 167 -0.30 11.59 10.34
N ALA A 168 0.09 10.31 10.36
CA ALA A 168 -0.27 9.39 11.44
C ALA A 168 0.32 9.82 12.78
N MET A 169 1.44 10.55 12.78
CA MET A 169 2.04 11.15 13.97
C MET A 169 1.45 12.52 14.33
N GLY A 170 0.50 13.03 13.56
CA GLY A 170 -0.12 14.34 13.75
C GLY A 170 0.48 15.48 12.94
N ASN A 171 1.44 15.22 12.05
CA ASN A 171 2.10 16.23 11.23
C ASN A 171 1.53 16.24 9.82
N ASN A 172 0.67 17.21 9.52
CA ASN A 172 0.06 17.37 8.20
C ASN A 172 0.65 18.62 7.52
N SER A 173 1.60 18.40 6.61
CA SER A 173 2.34 19.48 5.94
C SER A 173 1.45 20.39 5.10
N ALA A 174 0.45 19.82 4.42
CA ALA A 174 -0.48 20.61 3.61
C ALA A 174 -1.30 21.57 4.49
N LYS A 175 -1.81 21.07 5.61
CA LYS A 175 -2.57 21.85 6.56
C LYS A 175 -1.71 22.93 7.22
N GLU A 176 -0.49 22.59 7.63
CA GLU A 176 0.47 23.53 8.22
C GLU A 176 0.78 24.66 7.25
N LEU A 177 1.03 24.36 5.98
CA LEU A 177 1.30 25.37 4.97
C LEU A 177 0.08 26.28 4.76
N MET A 178 -1.12 25.72 4.67
CA MET A 178 -2.34 26.51 4.53
C MET A 178 -2.56 27.46 5.72
N GLU A 179 -2.31 26.98 6.93
CA GLU A 179 -2.38 27.80 8.15
C GLU A 179 -1.36 28.94 8.10
N GLN A 180 -0.12 28.67 7.68
CA GLN A 180 0.92 29.70 7.54
C GLN A 180 0.58 30.75 6.49
N LEU A 181 -0.14 30.35 5.45
CA LEU A 181 -0.60 31.25 4.39
C LEU A 181 -1.92 31.97 4.73
N GLY A 182 -2.55 31.63 5.86
CA GLY A 182 -3.82 32.21 6.25
C GLY A 182 -5.02 31.74 5.41
N LEU A 183 -4.93 30.57 4.80
CA LEU A 183 -5.93 30.07 3.85
C LEU A 183 -6.89 29.03 4.44
N THR A 184 -6.73 28.63 5.71
CA THR A 184 -7.54 27.57 6.31
C THR A 184 -8.81 28.06 6.97
N ASP A 185 -8.88 29.31 7.38
CA ASP A 185 -9.99 29.82 8.20
C ASP A 185 -11.21 30.25 7.39
N ASP A 186 -11.09 30.33 6.07
CA ASP A 186 -12.14 30.82 5.19
C ASP A 186 -13.10 29.74 4.69
N VAL A 187 -12.94 28.49 5.13
CA VAL A 187 -13.80 27.37 4.71
C VAL A 187 -14.68 26.93 5.87
N GLN A 188 -15.26 27.88 6.56
CA GLN A 188 -16.42 27.58 7.41
C GLN A 188 -17.69 28.07 6.72
N PRO A 189 -18.68 27.19 6.58
CA PRO A 189 -19.96 27.58 6.05
C PRO A 189 -20.68 28.56 6.97
#